data_22a9a7f97a439f57cd7cc3d349bfacc4
#
_entry.id   22a9a7f97a439f57cd7cc3d349bfacc4
#
_cell.length_a   1.000
_cell.length_b   1.000
_cell.length_c   1.000
_cell.angle_alpha   90.00
_cell.angle_beta   90.00
_cell.angle_gamma   90.00
#
_symmetry.space_group_name_H-M   'P 1'
#
loop_
_entity.id
_entity.type
_entity.pdbx_description
1 polymer ?
#
loop_
_entity_poly.entity_id
_entity_poly.type
_entity_poly.pdbx_seq_one_letter_code
_entity_poly.pdbx_strand_id
1 'polypeptide(L)'
;MQIGHLRPLHTEYRLPMNPNSAKHLATVVPTLLALMMLQSGCDRGPTGPALPIRAATPPQTPTDAPTFEVSLSGPVADNVGRPLADASVEVIDGPRRGVFALTDSSGNYALPGAFSGSVTLRASKTSYLAVTQTFFGGRPGENIFGFRLQTQSSVTLLGHYTLTITADPVCAALPLEARSRTYEAAAAPAPNSPNAYLLTLSGATFSLNFSRVIAAVAGDFVSLRFDSDIDAGPLTEELGASTTISFLGQASGPFDGRSISAPFSGELVYRSGNAPQIQCTSSAHTLTLTRP
;
A
#
# COMPACT_ATOMS: atom_id res chain seq x y z
N MET A 1 30.80 -34.37 -52.55
CA MET A 1 30.90 -34.67 -51.13
C MET A 1 31.67 -33.52 -50.50
N GLN A 2 30.94 -32.47 -50.07
CA GLN A 2 31.51 -31.29 -49.43
C GLN A 2 30.65 -30.94 -48.22
N ILE A 3 31.28 -31.01 -47.08
CA ILE A 3 30.69 -30.76 -45.79
C ILE A 3 30.80 -29.25 -45.51
N GLY A 4 29.64 -28.54 -45.52
CA GLY A 4 29.56 -27.14 -45.18
C GLY A 4 29.49 -26.90 -43.69
N HIS A 5 30.52 -26.21 -43.14
CA HIS A 5 30.51 -25.70 -41.76
C HIS A 5 29.53 -24.53 -41.58
N LEU A 6 28.53 -24.71 -40.78
CA LEU A 6 27.68 -23.61 -40.27
C LEU A 6 28.35 -22.97 -39.05
N ARG A 7 28.66 -21.70 -39.14
CA ARG A 7 29.10 -20.84 -38.03
C ARG A 7 27.88 -20.35 -37.25
N PRO A 8 27.89 -20.27 -35.91
CA PRO A 8 26.85 -19.62 -35.14
C PRO A 8 27.04 -18.10 -35.19
N LEU A 9 25.97 -17.39 -35.55
CA LEU A 9 25.85 -15.93 -35.44
C LEU A 9 25.49 -15.59 -33.98
N HIS A 10 26.47 -15.12 -33.22
CA HIS A 10 26.26 -14.42 -31.96
C HIS A 10 25.84 -12.98 -32.31
N THR A 11 24.59 -12.68 -32.15
CA THR A 11 24.07 -11.29 -32.16
C THR A 11 24.07 -10.80 -30.72
N GLU A 12 25.08 -10.05 -30.31
CA GLU A 12 25.09 -9.29 -29.07
C GLU A 12 24.13 -8.11 -29.22
N TYR A 13 23.00 -8.15 -28.54
CA TYR A 13 22.14 -7.00 -28.32
C TYR A 13 22.75 -6.12 -27.22
N ARG A 14 23.46 -5.06 -27.63
CA ARG A 14 23.82 -3.95 -26.73
C ARG A 14 22.61 -3.03 -26.57
N LEU A 15 22.07 -2.98 -25.35
CA LEU A 15 21.11 -1.96 -24.93
C LEU A 15 21.83 -0.60 -24.84
N PRO A 16 21.25 0.51 -25.30
CA PRO A 16 21.83 1.83 -25.12
C PRO A 16 21.72 2.24 -23.64
N MET A 17 22.87 2.41 -22.98
CA MET A 17 22.94 3.04 -21.67
C MET A 17 22.65 4.54 -21.81
N ASN A 18 21.66 5.00 -21.05
CA ASN A 18 21.33 6.40 -20.88
C ASN A 18 22.43 7.09 -20.04
N PRO A 19 23.16 8.11 -20.54
CA PRO A 19 24.30 8.72 -19.85
C PRO A 19 23.94 9.68 -18.70
N ASN A 20 22.68 9.81 -18.31
CA ASN A 20 22.23 10.78 -17.29
C ASN A 20 21.98 10.21 -15.89
N SER A 21 22.34 8.96 -15.59
CA SER A 21 22.16 8.36 -14.24
C SER A 21 23.41 8.39 -13.34
N ALA A 22 24.42 9.17 -13.68
CA ALA A 22 25.68 9.23 -12.90
C ALA A 22 25.92 10.64 -12.34
N LYS A 23 25.03 11.18 -11.53
CA LYS A 23 25.31 12.35 -10.68
C LYS A 23 24.43 12.29 -9.45
N HIS A 24 24.84 11.61 -8.40
CA HIS A 24 24.52 11.85 -6.98
C HIS A 24 25.04 10.68 -6.14
N LEU A 25 26.38 10.48 -6.18
CA LEU A 25 27.06 9.76 -5.11
C LEU A 25 28.43 10.42 -4.93
N ALA A 26 28.49 11.44 -4.12
CA ALA A 26 29.74 11.96 -3.62
C ALA A 26 29.55 12.56 -2.23
N THR A 27 30.13 11.89 -1.26
CA THR A 27 30.89 12.42 -0.14
C THR A 27 30.14 13.02 1.04
N VAL A 28 29.89 12.17 2.03
CA VAL A 28 29.93 12.58 3.43
C VAL A 28 31.16 11.90 4.06
N VAL A 29 32.22 12.64 4.23
CA VAL A 29 33.39 12.28 5.05
C VAL A 29 33.25 13.04 6.36
N PRO A 30 33.34 12.39 7.55
CA PRO A 30 33.37 13.10 8.82
C PRO A 30 34.79 13.59 9.11
N THR A 31 34.97 14.90 9.25
CA THR A 31 36.20 15.47 9.80
C THR A 31 35.97 15.77 11.28
N LEU A 32 36.35 14.84 12.11
CA LEU A 32 36.61 15.03 13.54
C LEU A 32 38.11 15.08 13.68
N LEU A 33 38.69 16.19 14.07
CA LEU A 33 39.86 16.23 14.99
C LEU A 33 40.25 17.66 15.36
N ALA A 34 40.15 17.93 16.63
CA ALA A 34 41.08 18.63 17.51
C ALA A 34 41.64 20.02 17.10
N LEU A 35 41.35 21.00 17.94
CA LEU A 35 42.45 21.84 18.46
C LEU A 35 42.09 22.43 19.82
N MET A 36 42.50 21.80 20.91
CA MET A 36 42.78 22.49 22.18
C MET A 36 44.05 23.27 21.97
N MET A 37 43.99 24.58 22.17
CA MET A 37 45.16 25.37 22.57
C MET A 37 44.73 26.39 23.64
N LEU A 38 45.23 26.18 24.82
CA LEU A 38 45.37 27.18 25.87
C LEU A 38 46.12 28.36 25.34
N GLN A 39 45.62 29.56 25.59
CA GLN A 39 46.48 30.74 25.72
C GLN A 39 45.99 31.61 26.88
N SER A 40 46.70 31.50 27.94
CA SER A 40 46.73 32.46 29.04
C SER A 40 47.47 33.72 28.56
N GLY A 41 46.77 34.83 28.51
CA GLY A 41 47.36 36.14 28.20
C GLY A 41 46.69 37.19 29.07
N CYS A 42 47.26 37.45 30.24
CA CYS A 42 46.97 38.67 30.98
C CYS A 42 47.63 39.84 30.25
N ASP A 43 46.85 40.74 29.70
CA ASP A 43 47.34 42.05 29.28
C ASP A 43 46.47 43.13 29.88
N ARG A 44 47.13 43.97 30.71
CA ARG A 44 46.54 45.18 31.29
C ARG A 44 46.60 46.28 30.24
N GLY A 45 45.50 46.51 29.54
CA GLY A 45 45.34 47.67 28.67
C GLY A 45 44.72 48.88 29.40
N PRO A 46 44.97 50.08 28.93
CA PRO A 46 44.66 51.35 29.63
C PRO A 46 43.14 51.62 29.66
N THR A 47 42.72 52.23 30.78
CA THR A 47 41.37 52.70 31.05
C THR A 47 40.95 53.77 29.99
N GLY A 48 40.18 53.37 29.00
CA GLY A 48 39.41 54.22 28.12
C GLY A 48 38.07 54.66 28.73
N PRO A 49 37.49 55.75 28.35
CA PRO A 49 36.22 56.23 28.90
C PRO A 49 35.08 55.19 28.61
N ALA A 50 34.30 54.88 29.64
CA ALA A 50 33.20 53.98 29.57
C ALA A 50 32.17 54.43 28.52
N LEU A 51 31.96 53.61 27.51
CA LEU A 51 30.85 53.78 26.58
C LEU A 51 29.53 53.57 27.30
N PRO A 52 28.46 54.30 26.98
CA PRO A 52 27.17 54.13 27.63
C PRO A 52 26.67 52.72 27.41
N ILE A 53 26.34 52.06 28.49
CA ILE A 53 25.69 50.69 28.48
C ILE A 53 24.37 50.86 27.71
N ARG A 54 24.36 50.34 26.52
CA ARG A 54 23.11 50.20 25.74
C ARG A 54 22.19 49.24 26.54
N ALA A 55 21.06 49.79 27.00
CA ALA A 55 20.07 48.97 27.70
C ALA A 55 19.78 47.72 26.89
N ALA A 56 19.94 46.54 27.50
CA ALA A 56 19.59 45.27 26.88
C ALA A 56 18.11 45.35 26.52
N THR A 57 17.80 45.12 25.26
CA THR A 57 16.43 44.94 24.79
C THR A 57 15.84 43.78 25.57
N PRO A 58 14.65 43.93 26.20
CA PRO A 58 14.04 42.81 26.92
C PRO A 58 13.93 41.61 25.98
N PRO A 59 14.07 40.37 26.48
CA PRO A 59 13.88 39.19 25.68
C PRO A 59 12.50 39.28 25.05
N GLN A 60 12.44 39.27 23.72
CA GLN A 60 11.18 39.20 23.03
C GLN A 60 10.57 37.86 23.38
N THR A 61 9.41 37.88 24.01
CA THR A 61 8.57 36.70 24.20
C THR A 61 8.42 36.06 22.82
N PRO A 62 8.68 34.76 22.64
CA PRO A 62 8.44 34.08 21.36
C PRO A 62 7.01 34.42 20.91
N THR A 63 6.88 35.09 19.79
CA THR A 63 5.58 35.28 19.17
C THR A 63 5.03 33.90 18.90
N ASP A 64 3.97 33.51 19.59
CA ASP A 64 3.29 32.26 19.38
C ASP A 64 3.03 32.10 17.87
N ALA A 65 3.62 31.07 17.28
CA ALA A 65 3.31 30.73 15.90
C ALA A 65 1.78 30.60 15.79
N PRO A 66 1.15 31.11 14.71
CA PRO A 66 -0.29 31.06 14.59
C PRO A 66 -0.77 29.59 14.72
N THR A 67 -1.46 29.29 15.81
CA THR A 67 -2.07 27.99 16.04
C THR A 67 -3.31 27.91 15.20
N PHE A 68 -3.26 27.16 14.10
CA PHE A 68 -4.44 26.85 13.31
C PHE A 68 -5.27 25.80 14.04
N GLU A 69 -6.56 26.06 14.19
CA GLU A 69 -7.50 25.07 14.68
C GLU A 69 -7.93 24.14 13.54
N VAL A 70 -7.83 22.84 13.76
CA VAL A 70 -8.21 21.81 12.81
C VAL A 70 -9.22 20.86 13.43
N SER A 71 -10.21 20.40 12.68
CA SER A 71 -11.03 19.25 13.02
C SER A 71 -10.40 17.99 12.44
N LEU A 72 -10.42 16.90 13.21
CA LEU A 72 -9.86 15.62 12.83
C LEU A 72 -10.98 14.60 12.65
N SER A 73 -11.06 14.03 11.45
CA SER A 73 -11.98 12.97 11.08
C SER A 73 -11.29 11.94 10.20
N GLY A 74 -11.93 10.83 9.91
CA GLY A 74 -11.39 9.89 8.93
C GLY A 74 -11.91 8.47 9.06
N PRO A 75 -11.51 7.58 8.15
CA PRO A 75 -11.90 6.19 8.18
C PRO A 75 -11.00 5.35 9.08
N VAL A 76 -11.57 4.35 9.72
CA VAL A 76 -10.89 3.22 10.35
C VAL A 76 -11.30 1.95 9.62
N ALA A 77 -10.35 1.24 9.06
CA ALA A 77 -10.57 0.01 8.33
C ALA A 77 -9.57 -1.07 8.78
N ASP A 78 -9.85 -2.32 8.47
CA ASP A 78 -8.87 -3.39 8.65
C ASP A 78 -7.86 -3.46 7.48
N ASN A 79 -6.94 -4.42 7.57
CA ASN A 79 -5.90 -4.62 6.56
C ASN A 79 -6.41 -5.14 5.21
N VAL A 80 -7.67 -5.60 5.11
CA VAL A 80 -8.34 -5.95 3.85
C VAL A 80 -9.28 -4.85 3.35
N GLY A 81 -9.36 -3.72 4.06
CA GLY A 81 -10.12 -2.55 3.65
C GLY A 81 -11.59 -2.55 4.11
N ARG A 82 -12.01 -3.50 4.98
CA ARG A 82 -13.37 -3.45 5.55
C ARG A 82 -13.47 -2.31 6.56
N PRO A 83 -14.52 -1.48 6.49
CA PRO A 83 -14.77 -0.48 7.51
C PRO A 83 -15.01 -1.12 8.87
N LEU A 84 -14.48 -0.52 9.92
CA LEU A 84 -14.61 -0.98 11.29
C LEU A 84 -15.56 -0.05 12.05
N ALA A 85 -16.82 -0.46 12.21
CA ALA A 85 -17.77 0.20 13.11
C ALA A 85 -17.34 0.04 14.58
N ASP A 86 -17.74 0.96 15.46
CA ASP A 86 -17.46 0.92 16.90
C ASP A 86 -15.95 0.81 17.25
N ALA A 87 -15.08 1.19 16.37
CA ALA A 87 -13.65 1.36 16.69
C ALA A 87 -13.47 2.68 17.45
N SER A 88 -12.69 2.65 18.52
CA SER A 88 -12.38 3.85 19.31
C SER A 88 -11.16 4.56 18.75
N VAL A 89 -11.25 5.85 18.48
CA VAL A 89 -10.13 6.74 18.16
C VAL A 89 -9.98 7.75 19.28
N GLU A 90 -8.85 7.73 19.99
CA GLU A 90 -8.57 8.51 21.19
C GLU A 90 -7.33 9.37 21.02
N VAL A 91 -7.38 10.59 21.51
CA VAL A 91 -6.20 11.47 21.66
C VAL A 91 -5.40 11.02 22.89
N ILE A 92 -4.24 10.42 22.66
CA ILE A 92 -3.39 9.92 23.77
C ILE A 92 -2.29 10.90 24.16
N ASP A 93 -1.94 11.83 23.26
CA ASP A 93 -0.96 12.88 23.55
C ASP A 93 -1.25 14.15 22.73
N GLY A 94 -0.84 15.31 23.28
CA GLY A 94 -1.08 16.61 22.70
C GLY A 94 -2.29 17.34 23.27
N PRO A 95 -2.74 18.43 22.65
CA PRO A 95 -3.94 19.18 23.04
C PRO A 95 -5.17 18.28 23.07
N ARG A 96 -6.01 18.43 24.11
CA ARG A 96 -7.26 17.67 24.29
C ARG A 96 -7.06 16.18 24.51
N ARG A 97 -5.96 15.76 25.15
CA ARG A 97 -5.72 14.38 25.57
C ARG A 97 -6.95 13.81 26.30
N GLY A 98 -7.32 12.57 25.95
CA GLY A 98 -8.49 11.87 26.51
C GLY A 98 -9.78 12.08 25.74
N VAL A 99 -9.82 12.99 24.75
CA VAL A 99 -10.96 13.08 23.84
C VAL A 99 -10.96 11.87 22.93
N PHE A 100 -12.13 11.27 22.71
CA PHE A 100 -12.30 10.13 21.82
C PHE A 100 -13.58 10.20 21.02
N ALA A 101 -13.67 9.41 19.96
CA ALA A 101 -14.85 9.15 19.18
C ALA A 101 -14.91 7.66 18.82
N LEU A 102 -16.14 7.15 18.64
CA LEU A 102 -16.37 5.84 18.03
C LEU A 102 -16.66 6.03 16.54
N THR A 103 -16.24 5.05 15.75
CA THR A 103 -16.59 5.03 14.33
C THR A 103 -18.05 4.62 14.13
N ASP A 104 -18.66 5.17 13.09
CA ASP A 104 -20.00 4.80 12.61
C ASP A 104 -20.00 3.44 11.87
N SER A 105 -21.16 3.04 11.33
CA SER A 105 -21.32 1.80 10.55
C SER A 105 -20.48 1.76 9.27
N SER A 106 -20.06 2.91 8.75
CA SER A 106 -19.18 3.06 7.59
C SER A 106 -17.70 3.14 7.97
N GLY A 107 -17.37 2.99 9.27
CA GLY A 107 -16.02 3.06 9.79
C GLY A 107 -15.47 4.47 9.94
N ASN A 108 -16.28 5.53 9.83
CA ASN A 108 -15.80 6.91 9.93
C ASN A 108 -15.93 7.42 11.37
N TYR A 109 -14.92 8.19 11.80
CA TYR A 109 -14.93 8.91 13.05
C TYR A 109 -14.81 10.42 12.82
N ALA A 110 -15.29 11.21 13.79
CA ALA A 110 -15.03 12.64 13.89
C ALA A 110 -14.77 12.97 15.36
N LEU A 111 -13.56 13.47 15.67
CA LEU A 111 -13.21 13.89 17.02
C LEU A 111 -13.87 15.24 17.33
N PRO A 112 -14.55 15.38 18.49
CA PRO A 112 -15.21 16.63 18.83
C PRO A 112 -14.21 17.74 19.14
N GLY A 113 -14.43 18.90 18.55
CA GLY A 113 -13.70 20.14 18.76
C GLY A 113 -12.51 20.34 17.83
N ALA A 114 -11.79 21.43 18.07
CA ALA A 114 -10.63 21.82 17.29
C ALA A 114 -9.33 21.43 17.99
N PHE A 115 -8.31 21.16 17.18
CA PHE A 115 -6.98 20.76 17.60
C PHE A 115 -5.94 21.73 17.05
N SER A 116 -4.86 21.94 17.80
CA SER A 116 -3.74 22.78 17.38
C SER A 116 -2.43 22.04 17.64
N GLY A 117 -1.45 22.22 16.74
CA GLY A 117 -0.14 21.59 16.87
C GLY A 117 -0.15 20.07 16.62
N SER A 118 0.78 19.38 17.26
CA SER A 118 0.94 17.93 17.12
C SER A 118 -0.03 17.18 18.03
N VAL A 119 -0.72 16.18 17.48
CA VAL A 119 -1.70 15.34 18.20
C VAL A 119 -1.40 13.88 17.91
N THR A 120 -1.23 13.07 18.97
CA THR A 120 -1.06 11.63 18.84
C THR A 120 -2.38 10.91 19.11
N LEU A 121 -2.83 10.15 18.13
CA LEU A 121 -4.08 9.40 18.15
C LEU A 121 -3.81 7.91 18.27
N ARG A 122 -4.67 7.20 18.97
CA ARG A 122 -4.71 5.74 19.05
C ARG A 122 -6.05 5.23 18.57
N ALA A 123 -6.05 4.43 17.50
CA ALA A 123 -7.20 3.66 17.08
C ALA A 123 -7.15 2.25 17.66
N SER A 124 -8.28 1.76 18.20
CA SER A 124 -8.39 0.44 18.82
C SER A 124 -9.79 -0.15 18.61
N LYS A 125 -9.83 -1.49 18.51
CA LYS A 125 -11.07 -2.28 18.48
C LYS A 125 -10.78 -3.68 19.04
N THR A 126 -11.78 -4.30 19.67
CA THR A 126 -11.66 -5.70 20.14
C THR A 126 -11.28 -6.62 18.99
N SER A 127 -10.37 -7.57 19.25
CA SER A 127 -9.78 -8.51 18.28
C SER A 127 -8.84 -7.90 17.23
N TYR A 128 -8.48 -6.61 17.38
CA TYR A 128 -7.52 -5.93 16.53
C TYR A 128 -6.33 -5.41 17.34
N LEU A 129 -5.17 -5.31 16.70
CA LEU A 129 -4.01 -4.64 17.25
C LEU A 129 -4.25 -3.13 17.20
N ALA A 130 -4.06 -2.46 18.32
CA ALA A 130 -4.18 -1.01 18.37
C ALA A 130 -3.06 -0.34 17.55
N VAL A 131 -3.41 0.74 16.86
CA VAL A 131 -2.48 1.52 16.04
C VAL A 131 -2.38 2.93 16.60
N THR A 132 -1.17 3.41 16.78
CA THR A 132 -0.88 4.77 17.23
C THR A 132 -0.17 5.54 16.12
N GLN A 133 -0.64 6.76 15.83
CA GLN A 133 -0.06 7.63 14.82
C GLN A 133 -0.12 9.08 15.32
N THR A 134 0.86 9.88 14.90
CA THR A 134 0.92 11.31 15.22
C THR A 134 0.55 12.13 14.00
N PHE A 135 -0.43 13.00 14.17
CA PHE A 135 -0.80 14.03 13.23
C PHE A 135 0.03 15.30 13.51
N PHE A 136 0.71 15.80 12.51
CA PHE A 136 1.52 17.00 12.60
C PHE A 136 0.84 18.13 11.84
N GLY A 137 0.26 19.07 12.55
CA GLY A 137 -0.27 20.34 12.06
C GLY A 137 -0.90 20.29 10.66
N GLY A 138 -2.16 20.54 10.55
CA GLY A 138 -2.87 20.51 9.28
C GLY A 138 -3.08 21.91 8.71
N ARG A 139 -3.80 21.95 7.62
CA ARG A 139 -4.41 23.17 7.11
C ARG A 139 -5.59 23.55 8.01
N PRO A 140 -5.92 24.86 8.16
CA PRO A 140 -7.15 25.26 8.82
C PRO A 140 -8.36 24.52 8.23
N GLY A 141 -9.26 24.05 9.09
CA GLY A 141 -10.46 23.33 8.69
C GLY A 141 -10.38 21.81 8.93
N GLU A 142 -11.11 21.03 8.14
CA GLU A 142 -11.18 19.60 8.28
C GLU A 142 -9.94 18.89 7.72
N ASN A 143 -9.40 17.96 8.51
CA ASN A 143 -8.28 17.12 8.11
C ASN A 143 -8.67 15.66 8.24
N ILE A 144 -8.51 14.91 7.15
CA ILE A 144 -8.83 13.48 7.09
C ILE A 144 -7.60 12.68 7.50
N PHE A 145 -7.73 11.87 8.56
CA PHE A 145 -6.66 11.06 9.10
C PHE A 145 -7.15 9.63 9.37
N GLY A 146 -6.80 8.70 8.50
CA GLY A 146 -7.30 7.32 8.53
C GLY A 146 -6.39 6.33 9.26
N PHE A 147 -6.99 5.23 9.75
CA PHE A 147 -6.28 4.13 10.40
C PHE A 147 -6.55 2.81 9.69
N ARG A 148 -5.52 1.95 9.67
CA ARG A 148 -5.64 0.54 9.28
C ARG A 148 -5.22 -0.34 10.45
N LEU A 149 -6.17 -1.14 10.96
CA LEU A 149 -5.94 -2.05 12.07
C LEU A 149 -5.73 -3.47 11.55
N GLN A 150 -4.79 -4.19 12.14
CA GLN A 150 -4.59 -5.60 11.87
C GLN A 150 -5.34 -6.44 12.88
N THR A 151 -5.94 -7.56 12.46
CA THR A 151 -6.53 -8.55 13.38
C THR A 151 -5.45 -9.19 14.23
N GLN A 152 -5.76 -9.49 15.50
CA GLN A 152 -4.85 -10.18 16.43
C GLN A 152 -4.58 -11.62 15.98
N SER A 153 -5.53 -12.25 15.31
CA SER A 153 -5.40 -13.58 14.71
C SER A 153 -6.02 -13.59 13.33
N SER A 154 -5.47 -14.39 12.44
CA SER A 154 -5.98 -14.58 11.08
C SER A 154 -5.83 -16.06 10.69
N VAL A 155 -6.73 -16.52 9.85
CA VAL A 155 -6.58 -17.84 9.21
C VAL A 155 -5.35 -17.84 8.30
N THR A 156 -4.76 -19.00 8.12
CA THR A 156 -3.65 -19.17 7.18
C THR A 156 -4.16 -19.59 5.81
N LEU A 157 -3.68 -18.91 4.77
CA LEU A 157 -3.99 -19.23 3.38
C LEU A 157 -2.90 -20.08 2.72
N LEU A 158 -1.94 -20.59 3.47
CA LEU A 158 -0.86 -21.44 2.93
C LEU A 158 -1.41 -22.71 2.30
N GLY A 159 -0.85 -23.14 1.15
CA GLY A 159 -1.14 -24.41 0.50
C GLY A 159 -1.60 -24.30 -0.94
N HIS A 160 -2.18 -25.38 -1.42
CA HIS A 160 -2.67 -25.51 -2.79
C HIS A 160 -4.19 -25.39 -2.84
N TYR A 161 -4.67 -24.78 -3.90
CA TYR A 161 -6.08 -24.47 -4.14
C TYR A 161 -6.42 -24.63 -5.61
N THR A 162 -7.71 -24.78 -5.87
CA THR A 162 -8.31 -24.58 -7.18
C THR A 162 -9.01 -23.22 -7.17
N LEU A 163 -8.62 -22.32 -8.05
CA LEU A 163 -9.23 -21.01 -8.27
C LEU A 163 -10.11 -21.08 -9.50
N THR A 164 -11.39 -20.74 -9.37
CA THR A 164 -12.30 -20.62 -10.53
C THR A 164 -12.90 -19.22 -10.55
N ILE A 165 -12.86 -18.58 -11.72
CA ILE A 165 -13.53 -17.31 -12.00
C ILE A 165 -14.61 -17.60 -13.04
N THR A 166 -15.85 -17.18 -12.75
CA THR A 166 -16.98 -17.32 -13.66
C THR A 166 -17.60 -15.96 -13.94
N ALA A 167 -17.76 -15.66 -15.21
CA ALA A 167 -18.40 -14.43 -15.66
C ALA A 167 -19.86 -14.38 -15.22
N ASP A 168 -20.32 -13.17 -14.88
CA ASP A 168 -21.73 -12.90 -14.69
C ASP A 168 -22.53 -13.31 -15.94
N PRO A 169 -23.71 -13.93 -15.82
CA PRO A 169 -24.56 -14.28 -16.95
C PRO A 169 -24.90 -13.13 -17.90
N VAL A 170 -24.93 -11.88 -17.42
CA VAL A 170 -25.11 -10.68 -18.27
C VAL A 170 -23.98 -10.51 -19.30
N CYS A 171 -22.82 -11.11 -19.08
CA CYS A 171 -21.67 -11.10 -19.97
C CYS A 171 -21.83 -12.07 -21.16
N ALA A 172 -23.03 -12.19 -21.70
CA ALA A 172 -23.36 -13.12 -22.77
C ALA A 172 -22.61 -12.89 -24.10
N ALA A 173 -21.98 -11.72 -24.26
CA ALA A 173 -21.09 -11.42 -25.40
C ALA A 173 -19.74 -12.16 -25.33
N LEU A 174 -19.29 -12.56 -24.14
CA LEU A 174 -18.05 -13.34 -23.99
C LEU A 174 -18.23 -14.74 -24.62
N PRO A 175 -17.22 -15.25 -25.35
CA PRO A 175 -17.22 -16.63 -25.81
C PRO A 175 -17.31 -17.65 -24.67
N LEU A 176 -17.87 -18.81 -24.90
CA LEU A 176 -18.09 -19.82 -23.86
C LEU A 176 -16.80 -20.22 -23.13
N GLU A 177 -15.70 -20.36 -23.88
CA GLU A 177 -14.38 -20.68 -23.34
C GLU A 177 -13.81 -19.61 -22.40
N ALA A 178 -14.27 -18.36 -22.52
CA ALA A 178 -13.84 -17.23 -21.69
C ALA A 178 -14.73 -17.00 -20.48
N ARG A 179 -15.94 -17.62 -20.41
CA ARG A 179 -16.90 -17.36 -19.34
C ARG A 179 -16.56 -18.02 -18.02
N SER A 180 -15.81 -19.11 -18.03
CA SER A 180 -15.37 -19.78 -16.81
C SER A 180 -13.95 -20.29 -16.98
N ARG A 181 -13.07 -19.86 -16.07
CA ARG A 181 -11.64 -20.22 -16.09
C ARG A 181 -11.27 -20.81 -14.74
N THR A 182 -10.51 -21.91 -14.79
CA THR A 182 -10.08 -22.63 -13.59
C THR A 182 -8.56 -22.81 -13.63
N TYR A 183 -7.91 -22.56 -12.50
CA TYR A 183 -6.46 -22.59 -12.33
C TYR A 183 -6.11 -23.37 -11.07
N GLU A 184 -4.92 -23.97 -11.06
CA GLU A 184 -4.28 -24.36 -9.81
C GLU A 184 -3.62 -23.12 -9.20
N ALA A 185 -3.70 -22.96 -7.89
CA ALA A 185 -3.15 -21.81 -7.16
C ALA A 185 -2.32 -22.29 -5.98
N ALA A 186 -1.06 -21.90 -5.93
CA ALA A 186 -0.18 -22.13 -4.79
C ALA A 186 -0.04 -20.83 -3.98
N ALA A 187 -0.50 -20.84 -2.73
CA ALA A 187 -0.44 -19.69 -1.84
C ALA A 187 0.79 -19.76 -0.92
N ALA A 188 1.61 -18.72 -0.95
CA ALA A 188 2.78 -18.51 -0.10
C ALA A 188 2.74 -17.13 0.56
N PRO A 189 3.43 -16.92 1.72
CA PRO A 189 3.46 -15.61 2.36
C PRO A 189 4.05 -14.55 1.42
N ALA A 190 3.46 -13.36 1.40
CA ALA A 190 4.03 -12.23 0.69
C ALA A 190 5.24 -11.67 1.48
N PRO A 191 6.36 -11.35 0.84
CA PRO A 191 7.52 -10.76 1.51
C PRO A 191 7.14 -9.44 2.20
N ASN A 192 7.61 -9.26 3.43
CA ASN A 192 7.47 -8.01 4.22
C ASN A 192 6.03 -7.54 4.45
N SER A 193 5.03 -8.41 4.27
CA SER A 193 3.62 -8.05 4.42
C SER A 193 2.92 -9.09 5.31
N PRO A 194 2.77 -8.83 6.60
CA PRO A 194 2.06 -9.73 7.49
C PRO A 194 0.60 -9.88 7.05
N ASN A 195 0.07 -11.11 7.11
CA ASN A 195 -1.29 -11.44 6.68
C ASN A 195 -1.57 -11.22 5.18
N ALA A 196 -0.53 -11.12 4.35
CA ALA A 196 -0.64 -11.11 2.90
C ALA A 196 0.02 -12.38 2.31
N TYR A 197 -0.55 -12.83 1.20
CA TYR A 197 -0.11 -14.01 0.47
C TYR A 197 -0.04 -13.71 -1.01
N LEU A 198 0.90 -14.37 -1.69
CA LEU A 198 0.95 -14.43 -3.14
C LEU A 198 0.40 -15.79 -3.57
N LEU A 199 -0.64 -15.78 -4.37
CA LEU A 199 -1.15 -16.96 -5.06
C LEU A 199 -0.49 -17.00 -6.44
N THR A 200 0.35 -18.00 -6.68
CA THR A 200 0.92 -18.26 -8.00
C THR A 200 0.01 -19.23 -8.72
N LEU A 201 -0.51 -18.82 -9.87
CA LEU A 201 -1.42 -19.62 -10.68
C LEU A 201 -0.64 -20.50 -11.66
N SER A 202 -1.17 -21.67 -11.94
CA SER A 202 -0.66 -22.64 -12.93
C SER A 202 -1.82 -23.37 -13.62
N GLY A 203 -1.50 -24.25 -14.57
CA GLY A 203 -2.50 -24.94 -15.37
C GLY A 203 -2.97 -24.16 -16.61
N ALA A 204 -2.37 -22.99 -16.87
CA ALA A 204 -2.60 -22.17 -18.05
C ALA A 204 -1.32 -21.42 -18.45
N THR A 205 -1.27 -20.87 -19.66
CA THR A 205 -0.22 -19.98 -20.13
C THR A 205 -0.62 -18.54 -19.81
N PHE A 206 0.23 -17.82 -19.09
CA PHE A 206 -0.02 -16.41 -18.75
C PHE A 206 0.95 -15.50 -19.52
N SER A 207 0.42 -14.40 -20.04
CA SER A 207 1.23 -13.38 -20.70
C SER A 207 2.18 -12.72 -19.69
N LEU A 208 3.40 -12.41 -20.13
CA LEU A 208 4.42 -11.70 -19.35
C LEU A 208 4.85 -12.37 -18.04
N ASN A 209 4.63 -13.68 -17.88
CA ASN A 209 4.93 -14.44 -16.64
C ASN A 209 4.22 -13.94 -15.36
N PHE A 210 3.17 -13.13 -15.49
CA PHE A 210 2.40 -12.64 -14.36
C PHE A 210 1.20 -13.56 -14.08
N SER A 211 1.48 -14.63 -13.37
CA SER A 211 0.48 -15.60 -12.89
C SER A 211 0.20 -15.41 -11.39
N ARG A 212 0.23 -14.18 -10.89
CA ARG A 212 0.13 -13.93 -9.44
C ARG A 212 -1.09 -13.12 -9.07
N VAL A 213 -1.71 -13.50 -7.97
CA VAL A 213 -2.82 -12.81 -7.32
C VAL A 213 -2.41 -12.47 -5.90
N ILE A 214 -2.63 -11.23 -5.46
CA ILE A 214 -2.39 -10.86 -4.05
C ILE A 214 -3.64 -11.21 -3.24
N ALA A 215 -3.42 -11.91 -2.13
CA ALA A 215 -4.44 -12.14 -1.11
C ALA A 215 -4.04 -11.46 0.18
N ALA A 216 -4.98 -10.75 0.81
CA ALA A 216 -4.85 -10.23 2.16
C ALA A 216 -5.86 -10.91 3.08
N VAL A 217 -5.46 -11.19 4.33
CA VAL A 217 -6.27 -11.91 5.31
C VAL A 217 -6.49 -11.06 6.55
N ALA A 218 -7.75 -10.99 7.01
CA ALA A 218 -8.13 -10.32 8.24
C ALA A 218 -9.13 -11.18 9.03
N GLY A 219 -8.63 -11.86 10.07
CA GLY A 219 -9.42 -12.85 10.79
C GLY A 219 -9.72 -14.06 9.91
N ASP A 220 -10.99 -14.32 9.68
CA ASP A 220 -11.52 -15.33 8.77
C ASP A 220 -11.89 -14.79 7.38
N PHE A 221 -11.56 -13.51 7.11
CA PHE A 221 -11.93 -12.86 5.86
C PHE A 221 -10.74 -12.72 4.94
N VAL A 222 -10.91 -13.01 3.66
CA VAL A 222 -9.87 -12.93 2.64
C VAL A 222 -10.31 -11.99 1.52
N SER A 223 -9.40 -11.14 1.08
CA SER A 223 -9.53 -10.31 -0.11
C SER A 223 -8.49 -10.71 -1.14
N LEU A 224 -8.93 -10.98 -2.35
CA LEU A 224 -8.11 -11.36 -3.51
C LEU A 224 -8.12 -10.20 -4.51
N ARG A 225 -6.94 -9.78 -4.96
CA ARG A 225 -6.77 -8.69 -5.93
C ARG A 225 -6.00 -9.17 -7.14
N PHE A 226 -6.51 -8.83 -8.33
CA PHE A 226 -5.99 -9.23 -9.63
C PHE A 226 -5.25 -8.10 -10.37
N ASP A 227 -5.28 -6.90 -9.80
CA ASP A 227 -4.56 -5.70 -10.26
C ASP A 227 -3.24 -5.47 -9.50
N SER A 228 -2.61 -6.52 -9.05
CA SER A 228 -1.72 -6.54 -7.89
C SER A 228 -0.39 -5.82 -8.05
N ASP A 229 -0.02 -5.37 -9.25
CA ASP A 229 1.25 -4.66 -9.41
C ASP A 229 1.07 -3.50 -10.38
N ILE A 230 1.51 -2.32 -9.95
CA ILE A 230 1.42 -1.07 -10.73
C ILE A 230 2.13 -1.21 -12.09
N ASP A 231 3.10 -2.12 -12.18
CA ASP A 231 3.90 -2.35 -13.40
C ASP A 231 3.48 -3.59 -14.20
N ALA A 232 2.61 -4.46 -13.67
CA ALA A 232 2.33 -5.77 -14.26
C ALA A 232 1.06 -5.81 -15.14
N GLY A 233 0.11 -4.92 -14.92
CA GLY A 233 -1.18 -4.95 -15.61
C GLY A 233 -2.12 -6.08 -15.13
N PRO A 234 -3.22 -6.32 -15.83
CA PRO A 234 -4.20 -7.33 -15.47
C PRO A 234 -3.64 -8.76 -15.65
N LEU A 235 -4.09 -9.69 -14.81
CA LEU A 235 -3.83 -11.12 -15.03
C LEU A 235 -4.36 -11.51 -16.42
N THR A 236 -3.47 -11.93 -17.31
CA THR A 236 -3.83 -12.23 -18.70
C THR A 236 -3.42 -13.65 -19.06
N GLU A 237 -4.41 -14.46 -19.41
CA GLU A 237 -4.23 -15.83 -19.90
C GLU A 237 -4.23 -15.86 -21.42
N GLU A 238 -3.36 -16.67 -22.01
CA GLU A 238 -3.32 -16.97 -23.43
C GLU A 238 -4.17 -18.23 -23.72
N LEU A 239 -5.28 -18.06 -24.43
CA LEU A 239 -6.19 -19.15 -24.80
C LEU A 239 -5.78 -19.83 -26.13
N GLY A 240 -4.85 -19.25 -26.87
CA GLY A 240 -4.33 -19.72 -28.14
C GLY A 240 -3.60 -18.63 -28.89
N ALA A 241 -3.23 -18.88 -30.15
CA ALA A 241 -2.55 -17.90 -30.97
C ALA A 241 -3.39 -16.61 -31.08
N SER A 242 -2.86 -15.51 -30.57
CA SER A 242 -3.48 -14.18 -30.59
C SER A 242 -4.84 -14.08 -29.88
N THR A 243 -5.14 -15.02 -28.98
CA THR A 243 -6.39 -15.01 -28.19
C THR A 243 -6.07 -14.96 -26.72
N THR A 244 -6.63 -13.98 -26.00
CA THR A 244 -6.38 -13.79 -24.56
C THR A 244 -7.66 -13.47 -23.80
N ILE A 245 -7.65 -13.81 -22.53
CA ILE A 245 -8.62 -13.32 -21.54
C ILE A 245 -7.87 -12.63 -20.40
N SER A 246 -8.29 -11.43 -20.04
CA SER A 246 -7.70 -10.67 -18.93
C SER A 246 -8.72 -10.46 -17.82
N PHE A 247 -8.25 -10.50 -16.57
CA PHE A 247 -9.02 -10.27 -15.37
C PHE A 247 -8.45 -9.10 -14.61
N LEU A 248 -9.29 -8.13 -14.29
CA LEU A 248 -8.95 -6.96 -13.50
C LEU A 248 -10.03 -6.75 -12.44
N GLY A 249 -9.69 -6.69 -11.17
CA GLY A 249 -10.68 -6.49 -10.11
C GLY A 249 -10.32 -7.17 -8.80
N GLN A 250 -11.34 -7.38 -7.99
CA GLN A 250 -11.18 -7.96 -6.65
C GLN A 250 -12.36 -8.85 -6.26
N ALA A 251 -12.09 -9.81 -5.39
CA ALA A 251 -13.08 -10.62 -4.71
C ALA A 251 -12.79 -10.64 -3.22
N SER A 252 -13.82 -10.62 -2.38
CA SER A 252 -13.64 -10.65 -0.93
C SER A 252 -14.77 -11.43 -0.27
N GLY A 253 -14.41 -12.29 0.68
CA GLY A 253 -15.39 -13.10 1.39
C GLY A 253 -14.82 -13.84 2.59
N PRO A 254 -15.70 -14.49 3.39
CA PRO A 254 -15.28 -15.35 4.47
C PRO A 254 -14.57 -16.60 3.93
N PHE A 255 -13.56 -17.04 4.66
CA PHE A 255 -12.80 -18.27 4.41
C PHE A 255 -12.98 -19.23 5.59
N ASP A 256 -13.57 -20.37 5.36
CA ASP A 256 -13.84 -21.39 6.37
C ASP A 256 -12.64 -22.31 6.69
N GLY A 257 -11.45 -21.99 6.18
CA GLY A 257 -10.25 -22.80 6.26
C GLY A 257 -10.08 -23.75 5.06
N ARG A 258 -11.10 -23.90 4.22
CA ARG A 258 -11.11 -24.75 3.03
C ARG A 258 -11.47 -24.01 1.75
N SER A 259 -12.44 -23.09 1.83
CA SER A 259 -13.00 -22.47 0.64
C SER A 259 -13.36 -21.00 0.87
N ILE A 260 -13.33 -20.26 -0.23
CA ILE A 260 -13.98 -18.96 -0.40
C ILE A 260 -14.92 -19.09 -1.58
N SER A 261 -16.12 -18.56 -1.44
CA SER A 261 -17.01 -18.27 -2.56
C SER A 261 -17.47 -16.83 -2.41
N ALA A 262 -17.10 -15.98 -3.37
CA ALA A 262 -17.32 -14.55 -3.26
C ALA A 262 -17.69 -13.92 -4.61
N PRO A 263 -18.45 -12.81 -4.61
CA PRO A 263 -18.58 -12.00 -5.81
C PRO A 263 -17.20 -11.43 -6.20
N PHE A 264 -16.90 -11.49 -7.49
CA PHE A 264 -15.76 -10.82 -8.09
C PHE A 264 -16.26 -9.54 -8.77
N SER A 265 -15.86 -8.42 -8.23
CA SER A 265 -16.17 -7.11 -8.80
C SER A 265 -15.02 -6.68 -9.69
N GLY A 266 -15.28 -6.58 -10.99
CA GLY A 266 -14.20 -6.29 -11.91
C GLY A 266 -14.60 -6.38 -13.37
N GLU A 267 -13.58 -6.54 -14.18
CA GLU A 267 -13.66 -6.53 -15.62
C GLU A 267 -13.00 -7.78 -16.22
N LEU A 268 -13.68 -8.39 -17.18
CA LEU A 268 -13.18 -9.45 -18.03
C LEU A 268 -13.02 -8.91 -19.44
N VAL A 269 -11.81 -9.01 -20.01
CA VAL A 269 -11.50 -8.51 -21.37
C VAL A 269 -11.02 -9.65 -22.22
N TYR A 270 -11.81 -9.99 -23.24
CA TYR A 270 -11.46 -10.99 -24.24
C TYR A 270 -10.96 -10.32 -25.52
N ARG A 271 -9.84 -10.81 -26.06
CA ARG A 271 -9.26 -10.38 -27.32
C ARG A 271 -8.96 -11.58 -28.20
N SER A 272 -9.26 -11.47 -29.50
CA SER A 272 -8.94 -12.52 -30.48
C SER A 272 -8.47 -11.89 -31.79
N GLY A 273 -7.19 -12.03 -32.09
CA GLY A 273 -6.55 -11.46 -33.26
C GLY A 273 -6.81 -9.96 -33.41
N ASN A 274 -7.28 -9.56 -34.58
CA ASN A 274 -7.64 -8.16 -34.92
C ASN A 274 -9.12 -7.83 -34.69
N ALA A 275 -9.90 -8.76 -34.08
CA ALA A 275 -11.30 -8.49 -33.78
C ALA A 275 -11.42 -7.43 -32.67
N PRO A 276 -12.52 -6.66 -32.64
CA PRO A 276 -12.81 -5.77 -31.53
C PRO A 276 -12.78 -6.55 -30.20
N GLN A 277 -12.16 -5.97 -29.18
CA GLN A 277 -12.18 -6.57 -27.85
C GLN A 277 -13.61 -6.65 -27.30
N ILE A 278 -13.90 -7.72 -26.59
CA ILE A 278 -15.12 -7.89 -25.83
C ILE A 278 -14.77 -7.64 -24.37
N GLN A 279 -15.45 -6.66 -23.77
CA GLN A 279 -15.23 -6.25 -22.39
C GLN A 279 -16.53 -6.42 -21.63
N CYS A 280 -16.46 -6.99 -20.43
CA CYS A 280 -17.60 -7.08 -19.53
C CYS A 280 -17.20 -6.71 -18.11
N THR A 281 -17.83 -5.64 -17.60
CA THR A 281 -17.66 -5.17 -16.22
C THR A 281 -18.90 -5.53 -15.42
N SER A 282 -18.71 -6.19 -14.29
CA SER A 282 -19.78 -6.55 -13.36
C SER A 282 -19.26 -6.63 -11.92
N SER A 283 -20.15 -6.42 -10.96
CA SER A 283 -19.90 -6.73 -9.54
C SER A 283 -20.42 -8.11 -9.13
N ALA A 284 -20.98 -8.87 -10.08
CA ALA A 284 -21.63 -10.16 -9.84
C ALA A 284 -20.97 -11.33 -10.59
N HIS A 285 -19.75 -11.16 -11.13
CA HIS A 285 -18.92 -12.30 -11.45
C HIS A 285 -18.71 -13.12 -10.18
N THR A 286 -18.42 -14.40 -10.30
CA THR A 286 -18.15 -15.24 -9.13
C THR A 286 -16.70 -15.70 -9.12
N LEU A 287 -16.12 -15.76 -7.91
CA LEU A 287 -14.84 -16.37 -7.67
C LEU A 287 -14.98 -17.42 -6.59
N THR A 288 -14.42 -18.60 -6.85
CA THR A 288 -14.26 -19.63 -5.84
C THR A 288 -12.79 -20.01 -5.72
N LEU A 289 -12.33 -20.19 -4.47
CA LEU A 289 -11.01 -20.72 -4.16
C LEU A 289 -11.23 -21.88 -3.19
N THR A 290 -10.87 -23.10 -3.59
CA THR A 290 -11.14 -24.32 -2.81
C THR A 290 -9.87 -25.13 -2.62
N ARG A 291 -9.65 -25.67 -1.42
CA ARG A 291 -8.62 -26.70 -1.21
C ARG A 291 -9.06 -28.02 -1.85
N PRO A 292 -8.16 -28.72 -2.54
CA PRO A 292 -8.42 -30.03 -3.08
C PRO A 292 -8.70 -31.09 -2.00
#